data_30cc7285bf306b458f6ecb35a914f164
#
_entry.id   30cc7285bf306b458f6ecb35a914f164
#
_cell.length_a   1.000
_cell.length_b   1.000
_cell.length_c   1.000
_cell.angle_alpha   90.00
_cell.angle_beta   90.00
_cell.angle_gamma   90.00
#
_symmetry.space_group_name_H-M   'P 1'
#
loop_
_entity.id
_entity.type
_entity.pdbx_description
1 polymer ?
#
loop_
_entity_poly.entity_id
_entity_poly.type
_entity_poly.pdbx_seq_one_letter_code
_entity_poly.pdbx_strand_id
1 'polypeptide(L)' 'MILPTKYIPTNQALIGAGAIILNELNRKPTNVSTLWEIVRDASSIGNYERFVLALDMLHIIGAIELKNNLIRKSEK' A
#
# COMPACT_ATOMS: atom_id res chain seq x y z
N MET A 1 24.12 0.98 9.42
CA MET A 1 22.72 1.08 9.40
C MET A 1 22.03 -0.24 9.12
N ILE A 2 21.00 -0.48 9.78
CA ILE A 2 20.31 -1.69 9.59
C ILE A 2 19.39 -1.57 8.43
N LEU A 3 19.49 -2.50 7.58
CA LEU A 3 18.57 -2.53 6.50
C LEU A 3 17.56 -3.55 6.74
N PRO A 4 16.36 -3.16 6.78
CA PRO A 4 15.29 -4.11 6.96
C PRO A 4 15.15 -5.04 5.80
N THR A 5 15.87 -4.78 4.80
CA THR A 5 15.71 -5.51 3.55
C THR A 5 15.93 -6.98 3.66
N LYS A 6 16.53 -7.43 4.74
CA LYS A 6 16.69 -8.82 4.92
C LYS A 6 15.38 -9.53 5.07
N TYR A 7 14.40 -8.85 5.66
CA TYR A 7 13.13 -9.47 5.96
C TYR A 7 11.98 -8.79 5.27
N ILE A 8 12.17 -7.52 4.89
CA ILE A 8 11.13 -6.78 4.22
C ILE A 8 11.63 -6.44 2.84
N PRO A 9 11.08 -7.03 1.82
CA PRO A 9 11.53 -6.74 0.47
C PRO A 9 11.29 -5.27 0.20
N THR A 10 12.37 -4.56 -0.14
CA THR A 10 12.24 -3.17 -0.51
C THR A 10 12.63 -3.04 -1.96
N ASN A 11 12.09 -3.94 -2.76
CA ASN A 11 12.39 -3.90 -4.17
C ASN A 11 11.47 -2.93 -4.87
N GLN A 12 11.74 -2.70 -6.12
CA GLN A 12 10.96 -1.73 -6.86
C GLN A 12 9.52 -2.14 -7.01
N ALA A 13 9.24 -3.43 -7.01
CA ALA A 13 7.86 -3.87 -7.11
C ALA A 13 7.05 -3.44 -5.89
N LEU A 14 7.64 -3.55 -4.70
CA LEU A 14 6.94 -3.14 -3.49
C LEU A 14 6.73 -1.64 -3.46
N ILE A 15 7.74 -0.89 -3.86
CA ILE A 15 7.64 0.56 -3.92
C ILE A 15 6.60 0.96 -4.95
N GLY A 16 6.61 0.29 -6.09
CA GLY A 16 5.62 0.55 -7.13
C GLY A 16 4.22 0.24 -6.67
N ALA A 17 4.05 -0.86 -5.91
CA ALA A 17 2.75 -1.19 -5.36
C ALA A 17 2.26 -0.09 -4.43
N GLY A 18 3.15 0.42 -3.59
CA GLY A 18 2.79 1.50 -2.69
C GLY A 18 2.37 2.75 -3.44
N ALA A 19 3.07 3.06 -4.52
CA ALA A 19 2.73 4.24 -5.32
C ALA A 19 1.35 4.11 -5.94
N ILE A 20 1.03 2.91 -6.44
CA ILE A 20 -0.28 2.69 -7.05
C ILE A 20 -1.38 2.83 -6.00
N ILE A 21 -1.15 2.28 -4.82
CA ILE A 21 -2.13 2.38 -3.75
C ILE A 21 -2.35 3.83 -3.35
N LEU A 22 -1.27 4.58 -3.17
CA LEU A 22 -1.39 5.98 -2.80
C LEU A 22 -2.12 6.78 -3.85
N ASN A 23 -1.86 6.47 -5.12
CA ASN A 23 -2.52 7.17 -6.19
C ASN A 23 -4.02 6.96 -6.16
N GLU A 24 -4.45 5.72 -5.85
CA GLU A 24 -5.87 5.48 -5.73
C GLU A 24 -6.47 6.17 -4.52
N LEU A 25 -5.78 6.16 -3.40
CA LEU A 25 -6.28 6.80 -2.20
C LEU A 25 -6.29 8.31 -2.31
N ASN A 26 -5.50 8.84 -3.23
CA ASN A 26 -5.52 10.26 -3.49
C ASN A 26 -6.88 10.70 -4.02
N ARG A 27 -7.60 9.78 -4.65
CA ARG A 27 -8.90 10.10 -5.22
C ARG A 27 -9.98 10.12 -4.15
N LYS A 28 -9.97 9.12 -3.27
CA LYS A 28 -10.92 9.08 -2.17
C LYS A 28 -10.55 7.93 -1.25
N PRO A 29 -10.97 8.01 0.00
CA PRO A 29 -10.76 6.88 0.92
C PRO A 29 -11.53 5.67 0.42
N THR A 30 -11.02 4.50 0.76
CA THR A 30 -11.55 3.27 0.23
C THR A 30 -11.27 2.15 1.22
N ASN A 31 -12.16 1.16 1.30
CA ASN A 31 -11.90 0.02 2.17
C ASN A 31 -10.97 -0.96 1.47
N VAL A 32 -10.44 -1.90 2.25
CA VAL A 32 -9.43 -2.82 1.75
C VAL A 32 -9.94 -3.63 0.58
N SER A 33 -11.16 -4.15 0.68
CA SER A 33 -11.70 -4.99 -0.37
C SER A 33 -11.85 -4.25 -1.69
N THR A 34 -12.38 -3.04 -1.60
CA THR A 34 -12.56 -2.25 -2.81
C THR A 34 -11.23 -1.85 -3.40
N LEU A 35 -10.29 -1.47 -2.56
CA LEU A 35 -8.97 -1.09 -3.03
C LEU A 35 -8.30 -2.25 -3.74
N TRP A 36 -8.40 -3.44 -3.16
CA TRP A 36 -7.84 -4.63 -3.79
C TRP A 36 -8.44 -4.87 -5.17
N GLU A 37 -9.76 -4.74 -5.28
CA GLU A 37 -10.40 -4.95 -6.58
C GLU A 37 -9.93 -3.94 -7.62
N ILE A 38 -9.62 -2.74 -7.19
CA ILE A 38 -9.18 -1.71 -8.12
C ILE A 38 -7.75 -1.96 -8.58
N VAL A 39 -6.87 -2.36 -7.67
CA VAL A 39 -5.45 -2.40 -7.98
C VAL A 39 -4.92 -3.78 -8.34
N ARG A 40 -5.73 -4.82 -8.20
CA ARG A 40 -5.24 -6.18 -8.32
C ARG A 40 -4.62 -6.50 -9.68
N ASP A 41 -5.04 -5.80 -10.71
CA ASP A 41 -4.54 -6.08 -12.05
C ASP A 41 -3.23 -5.37 -12.35
N ALA A 42 -2.78 -4.50 -11.48
CA ALA A 42 -1.52 -3.81 -11.72
C ALA A 42 -0.37 -4.78 -11.53
N SER A 43 0.57 -4.75 -12.45
CA SER A 43 1.67 -5.70 -12.40
C SER A 43 2.54 -5.53 -11.16
N SER A 44 2.67 -4.31 -10.66
CA SER A 44 3.45 -4.08 -9.45
C SER A 44 2.80 -4.70 -8.22
N ILE A 45 1.47 -4.81 -8.23
CA ILE A 45 0.78 -5.45 -7.12
C ILE A 45 0.97 -6.96 -7.19
N GLY A 46 0.63 -7.55 -8.32
CA GLY A 46 0.91 -8.95 -8.57
C GLY A 46 0.03 -9.92 -7.82
N ASN A 47 0.05 -9.87 -6.52
CA ASN A 47 -0.76 -10.81 -5.73
C ASN A 47 -1.19 -10.12 -4.45
N TYR A 48 -2.09 -10.80 -3.73
CA TYR A 48 -2.66 -10.23 -2.53
C TYR A 48 -1.62 -10.03 -1.44
N GLU A 49 -0.69 -10.95 -1.34
CA GLU A 49 0.33 -10.85 -0.32
C GLU A 49 1.16 -9.59 -0.49
N ARG A 50 1.55 -9.28 -1.70
CA ARG A 50 2.31 -8.05 -1.95
C ARG A 50 1.46 -6.83 -1.67
N PHE A 51 0.18 -6.90 -1.99
CA PHE A 51 -0.75 -5.82 -1.68
C PHE A 51 -0.76 -5.53 -0.18
N VAL A 52 -0.88 -6.59 0.63
CA VAL A 52 -0.88 -6.43 2.08
C VAL A 52 0.44 -5.87 2.58
N LEU A 53 1.55 -6.37 2.05
CA LEU A 53 2.86 -5.86 2.43
C LEU A 53 3.00 -4.38 2.11
N ALA A 54 2.49 -3.97 0.96
CA ALA A 54 2.56 -2.57 0.59
C ALA A 54 1.72 -1.71 1.51
N LEU A 55 0.52 -2.19 1.88
CA LEU A 55 -0.30 -1.47 2.83
C LEU A 55 0.39 -1.33 4.18
N ASP A 56 1.01 -2.41 4.65
CA ASP A 56 1.73 -2.36 5.90
C ASP A 56 2.86 -1.35 5.85
N MET A 57 3.61 -1.36 4.76
CA MET A 57 4.70 -0.43 4.59
C MET A 57 4.20 1.01 4.65
N LEU A 58 3.14 1.30 3.91
CA LEU A 58 2.60 2.65 3.88
C LEU A 58 2.07 3.08 5.24
N HIS A 59 1.49 2.16 5.97
CA HIS A 59 0.99 2.46 7.30
C HIS A 59 2.14 2.74 8.26
N ILE A 60 3.19 1.93 8.20
CA ILE A 60 4.33 2.08 9.08
C ILE A 60 5.03 3.41 8.87
N ILE A 61 5.16 3.85 7.63
CA ILE A 61 5.83 5.11 7.37
C ILE A 61 4.89 6.31 7.51
N GLY A 62 3.64 6.06 7.88
CA GLY A 62 2.71 7.14 8.13
C GLY A 62 2.09 7.74 6.90
N ALA A 63 2.14 7.05 5.78
CA ALA A 63 1.58 7.58 4.55
C ALA A 63 0.08 7.37 4.44
N ILE A 64 -0.46 6.39 5.15
CA ILE A 64 -1.88 6.12 5.13
C ILE A 64 -2.41 5.94 6.54
N GLU A 65 -3.71 6.07 6.69
CA GLU A 65 -4.41 5.87 7.96
C GLU A 65 -5.58 4.96 7.74
N LEU A 66 -5.94 4.24 8.79
CA LEU A 66 -7.14 3.42 8.77
C LEU A 66 -8.12 4.04 9.74
N LYS A 67 -9.30 4.38 9.26
CA LYS A 67 -10.29 5.00 10.11
C LYS A 67 -11.66 4.58 9.65
N ASN A 68 -12.47 4.07 10.56
CA ASN A 68 -13.83 3.63 10.27
C ASN A 68 -13.87 2.64 9.12
N ASN A 69 -12.92 1.71 9.12
CA ASN A 69 -12.80 0.68 8.09
C ASN A 69 -12.45 1.23 6.72
N LEU A 70 -12.04 2.48 6.66
CA LEU A 70 -11.57 3.07 5.41
C LEU A 70 -10.09 3.35 5.51
N ILE A 71 -9.40 3.12 4.41
CA ILE A 71 -8.01 3.47 4.28
C ILE A 71 -7.96 4.80 3.54
N ARG A 72 -7.17 5.71 4.05
CA ARG A 72 -7.04 6.99 3.38
C ARG A 72 -5.62 7.48 3.47
N LYS A 73 -5.27 8.39 2.58
CA LYS A 73 -3.95 8.97 2.59
C LYS A 73 -3.84 9.88 3.82
N SER A 74 -2.69 9.82 4.46
CA SER A 74 -2.46 10.68 5.61
C SER A 74 -2.45 12.13 5.19
N GLU A 75 -2.97 12.99 6.02
CA GLU A 75 -3.05 14.39 5.68
C GLU A 75 -1.85 15.19 6.10
N LYS A 76 -0.85 14.54 6.57
CA LYS A 76 0.30 15.28 7.01
C LYS A 76 1.13 15.91 5.94
#